data_8d5f7187745a577b6dc53fdd17e96c59
#
_entry.id   8d5f7187745a577b6dc53fdd17e96c59
#
_cell.length_a   1.000
_cell.length_b   1.000
_cell.length_c   1.000
_cell.angle_alpha   90.00
_cell.angle_beta   90.00
_cell.angle_gamma   90.00
#
_symmetry.space_group_name_H-M   'P 1'
#
loop_
_entity.id
_entity.type
_entity.pdbx_description
1 polymer ?
#
loop_
_entity_poly.entity_id
_entity_poly.type
_entity_poly.pdbx_seq_one_letter_code
_entity_poly.pdbx_strand_id
1 'polypeptide(L)'
;MADSRKLKMKQLYFGDCLDVLKELALKHPDGFIDLIYIDPPFNSKRNYNILFEDIDMSDVKAQKEAFSDTWSNVKYIDSMNELLEHNQLDLYNFLKLVESTDHSAAAYLSTMAHRIYYMRALLKETGSFYLHCDPTMSHYLKIVC
;
A
#
# COMPACT_ATOMS: atom_id res chain seq x y z
N MET A 1 8.72 40.70 15.22
CA MET A 1 8.65 39.62 14.21
C MET A 1 8.79 38.31 14.98
N ALA A 2 7.69 37.63 15.26
CA ALA A 2 7.73 36.36 15.98
C ALA A 2 8.10 35.25 15.00
N ASP A 3 9.27 34.67 15.17
CA ASP A 3 9.75 33.49 14.47
C ASP A 3 8.89 32.29 14.90
N SER A 4 7.81 32.04 14.16
CA SER A 4 6.99 30.84 14.35
C SER A 4 7.70 29.64 13.73
N ARG A 5 8.72 29.12 14.38
CA ARG A 5 9.19 27.76 14.14
C ARG A 5 8.05 26.82 14.54
N LYS A 6 7.14 26.54 13.60
CA LYS A 6 6.23 25.40 13.73
C LYS A 6 7.10 24.17 13.98
N LEU A 7 7.07 23.67 15.20
CA LEU A 7 7.66 22.38 15.54
C LEU A 7 7.12 21.36 14.54
N LYS A 8 7.98 20.86 13.64
CA LYS A 8 7.62 19.76 12.74
C LYS A 8 7.39 18.53 13.60
N MET A 9 6.14 18.22 13.84
CA MET A 9 5.75 17.07 14.64
C MET A 9 6.05 15.80 13.83
N LYS A 10 6.88 14.92 14.39
CA LYS A 10 7.11 13.57 13.82
C LYS A 10 6.07 12.64 14.42
N GLN A 11 5.38 11.88 13.59
CA GLN A 11 4.38 10.92 14.01
C GLN A 11 4.76 9.53 13.49
N LEU A 12 4.56 8.52 14.33
CA LEU A 12 4.69 7.11 13.99
C LEU A 12 3.32 6.47 14.18
N TYR A 13 2.83 5.80 13.14
CA TYR A 13 1.60 5.03 13.19
C TYR A 13 1.94 3.54 13.19
N PHE A 14 1.25 2.79 14.01
CA PHE A 14 1.37 1.33 14.09
C PHE A 14 0.03 0.69 13.69
N GLY A 15 0.04 -0.25 12.75
CA GLY A 15 -1.16 -0.93 12.26
C GLY A 15 -1.17 -1.10 10.74
N ASP A 16 -2.30 -1.54 10.18
CA ASP A 16 -2.48 -1.58 8.73
C ASP A 16 -2.47 -0.13 8.18
N CYS A 17 -1.58 0.12 7.24
CA CYS A 17 -1.44 1.45 6.65
C CYS A 17 -2.73 1.91 5.94
N LEU A 18 -3.58 1.01 5.44
CA LEU A 18 -4.84 1.37 4.78
C LEU A 18 -5.78 2.11 5.73
N ASP A 19 -5.93 1.64 6.97
CA ASP A 19 -6.79 2.27 7.97
C ASP A 19 -6.28 3.67 8.32
N VAL A 20 -4.97 3.81 8.49
CA VAL A 20 -4.32 5.10 8.74
C VAL A 20 -4.49 6.05 7.55
N LEU A 21 -4.32 5.56 6.31
CA LEU A 21 -4.49 6.36 5.10
C LEU A 21 -5.93 6.87 4.95
N LYS A 22 -6.93 6.02 5.21
CA LYS A 22 -8.35 6.40 5.21
C LYS A 22 -8.64 7.49 6.24
N GLU A 23 -8.16 7.31 7.47
CA GLU A 23 -8.34 8.29 8.53
C GLU A 23 -7.68 9.65 8.18
N LEU A 24 -6.47 9.62 7.65
CA LEU A 24 -5.77 10.83 7.23
C LEU A 24 -6.45 11.52 6.05
N ALA A 25 -6.96 10.78 5.06
CA ALA A 25 -7.66 11.34 3.92
C ALA A 25 -8.95 12.06 4.34
N LEU A 26 -9.68 11.53 5.32
CA LEU A 26 -10.85 12.21 5.91
C LEU A 26 -10.49 13.53 6.61
N LYS A 27 -9.31 13.59 7.26
CA LYS A 27 -8.84 14.79 7.97
C LYS A 27 -8.22 15.85 7.05
N HIS A 28 -7.71 15.43 5.90
CA HIS A 28 -6.95 16.26 4.97
C HIS A 28 -7.45 16.08 3.52
N PRO A 29 -8.67 16.53 3.18
CA PRO A 29 -9.28 16.27 1.87
C PRO A 29 -8.52 16.94 0.70
N ASP A 30 -7.74 17.98 0.97
CA ASP A 30 -6.98 18.72 -0.05
C ASP A 30 -5.54 18.21 -0.23
N GLY A 31 -5.18 17.12 0.47
CA GLY A 31 -3.82 16.63 0.52
C GLY A 31 -2.87 17.56 1.29
N PHE A 32 -1.82 16.99 1.89
CA PHE A 32 -0.86 17.77 2.69
C PHE A 32 0.58 17.25 2.62
N ILE A 33 0.79 16.12 1.96
CA ILE A 33 2.08 15.43 1.89
C ILE A 33 2.86 15.89 0.65
N ASP A 34 4.12 16.25 0.82
CA ASP A 34 5.01 16.67 -0.27
C ASP A 34 5.70 15.46 -0.93
N LEU A 35 5.95 14.41 -0.16
CA LEU A 35 6.66 13.21 -0.63
C LEU A 35 6.09 11.97 0.05
N ILE A 36 5.73 10.98 -0.75
CA ILE A 36 5.43 9.61 -0.31
C ILE A 36 6.50 8.69 -0.87
N TYR A 37 7.17 7.93 0.01
CA TYR A 37 8.06 6.84 -0.35
C TYR A 37 7.56 5.56 0.30
N ILE A 38 7.36 4.51 -0.49
CA ILE A 38 6.92 3.22 0.01
C ILE A 38 7.82 2.08 -0.49
N ASP A 39 8.03 1.13 0.40
CA ASP A 39 8.74 -0.12 0.15
C ASP A 39 7.86 -1.27 0.65
N PRO A 40 6.82 -1.64 -0.14
CA PRO A 40 5.87 -2.67 0.25
C PRO A 40 6.48 -4.06 0.09
N PRO A 41 5.91 -5.09 0.72
CA PRO A 41 6.26 -6.47 0.45
C PRO A 41 6.13 -6.76 -1.05
N PHE A 42 7.15 -7.41 -1.63
CA PHE A 42 7.11 -7.82 -3.03
C PHE A 42 6.32 -9.12 -3.15
N ASN A 43 5.48 -9.25 -4.17
CA ASN A 43 4.82 -10.51 -4.49
C ASN A 43 5.81 -11.52 -5.13
N SER A 44 7.07 -11.46 -4.71
CA SER A 44 8.05 -12.45 -5.11
C SER A 44 7.75 -13.73 -4.33
N LYS A 45 7.47 -14.84 -5.01
CA LYS A 45 7.27 -16.17 -4.40
C LYS A 45 8.54 -16.70 -3.70
N ARG A 46 9.51 -15.82 -3.39
CA ARG A 46 10.72 -16.13 -2.64
C ARG A 46 10.39 -16.16 -1.17
N ASN A 47 10.60 -17.31 -0.52
CA ASN A 47 10.52 -17.43 0.93
C ASN A 47 11.48 -16.43 1.57
N TYR A 48 10.96 -15.38 2.17
CA TYR A 48 11.72 -14.45 3.01
C TYR A 48 12.27 -15.11 4.30
N ASN A 49 12.21 -16.43 4.39
CA ASN A 49 12.63 -17.21 5.55
C ASN A 49 14.15 -17.27 5.77
N ILE A 50 14.98 -16.68 4.90
CA ILE A 50 16.46 -16.88 4.96
C ILE A 50 17.20 -15.79 5.74
N LEU A 51 16.57 -14.66 6.06
CA LEU A 51 17.27 -13.53 6.69
C LEU A 51 17.13 -13.45 8.22
N PHE A 52 16.44 -14.38 8.87
CA PHE A 52 16.15 -14.30 10.30
C PHE A 52 16.42 -15.59 11.09
N GLU A 53 17.39 -16.44 10.66
CA GLU A 53 17.75 -17.63 11.40
C GLU A 53 18.52 -17.36 12.71
N ASP A 54 18.95 -16.12 12.98
CA ASP A 54 19.80 -15.78 14.13
C ASP A 54 19.14 -14.88 15.20
N ILE A 55 17.82 -14.60 15.13
CA ILE A 55 17.13 -13.81 16.15
C ILE A 55 16.01 -14.64 16.78
N ASP A 56 16.04 -14.72 18.11
CA ASP A 56 15.17 -15.45 19.03
C ASP A 56 13.74 -15.70 18.52
N MET A 57 13.33 -16.97 18.48
CA MET A 57 12.14 -17.50 17.80
C MET A 57 10.79 -16.97 18.31
N SER A 58 10.75 -16.13 19.33
CA SER A 58 9.50 -15.58 19.91
C SER A 58 8.90 -14.43 19.08
N ASP A 59 9.73 -13.63 18.40
CA ASP A 59 9.26 -12.47 17.63
C ASP A 59 8.87 -12.81 16.18
N VAL A 60 9.36 -13.93 15.65
CA VAL A 60 9.13 -14.37 14.27
C VAL A 60 7.68 -14.81 14.03
N LYS A 61 6.97 -15.32 15.06
CA LYS A 61 5.58 -15.76 14.92
C LYS A 61 4.62 -14.59 14.69
N ALA A 62 4.77 -13.51 15.44
CA ALA A 62 3.92 -12.32 15.30
C ALA A 62 4.14 -11.61 13.95
N GLN A 63 5.38 -11.60 13.46
CA GLN A 63 5.73 -11.03 12.18
C GLN A 63 5.25 -11.90 11.02
N LYS A 64 5.30 -13.23 11.15
CA LYS A 64 4.79 -14.18 10.16
C LYS A 64 3.26 -14.15 10.06
N GLU A 65 2.54 -13.95 11.16
CA GLU A 65 1.09 -13.74 11.18
C GLU A 65 0.70 -12.40 10.53
N ALA A 66 1.41 -11.32 10.81
CA ALA A 66 1.15 -10.01 10.21
C ALA A 66 1.33 -10.00 8.69
N PHE A 67 2.27 -10.79 8.15
CA PHE A 67 2.51 -10.89 6.71
C PHE A 67 1.65 -11.95 6.00
N SER A 68 1.26 -13.04 6.66
CA SER A 68 0.44 -14.08 6.04
C SER A 68 -1.03 -13.66 5.87
N ASP A 69 -1.56 -12.81 6.75
CA ASP A 69 -2.95 -12.33 6.70
C ASP A 69 -3.18 -11.19 5.69
N THR A 70 -2.13 -10.54 5.22
CA THR A 70 -2.25 -9.35 4.37
C THR A 70 -2.79 -9.69 2.95
N TRP A 71 -2.67 -10.92 2.49
CA TRP A 71 -3.00 -11.37 1.13
C TRP A 71 -4.11 -12.44 1.09
N SER A 72 -5.01 -12.47 2.07
CA SER A 72 -6.13 -13.40 2.06
C SER A 72 -7.09 -13.09 0.90
N ASN A 73 -7.62 -14.14 0.25
CA ASN A 73 -8.50 -14.03 -0.91
C ASN A 73 -9.75 -13.14 -0.67
N VAL A 74 -10.19 -12.95 0.56
CA VAL A 74 -11.34 -12.12 0.91
C VAL A 74 -11.00 -10.63 0.83
N LYS A 75 -9.83 -10.23 1.35
CA LYS A 75 -9.46 -8.80 1.43
C LYS A 75 -9.23 -8.13 0.07
N TYR A 76 -8.76 -8.86 -0.95
CA TYR A 76 -8.54 -8.23 -2.27
C TYR A 76 -9.84 -7.97 -3.02
N ILE A 77 -10.87 -8.80 -2.83
CA ILE A 77 -12.20 -8.58 -3.41
C ILE A 77 -12.81 -7.30 -2.84
N ASP A 78 -12.70 -7.10 -1.52
CA ASP A 78 -13.15 -5.88 -0.86
C ASP A 78 -12.40 -4.65 -1.40
N SER A 79 -11.08 -4.75 -1.59
CA SER A 79 -10.28 -3.69 -2.21
C SER A 79 -10.74 -3.34 -3.63
N MET A 80 -11.06 -4.34 -4.45
CA MET A 80 -11.57 -4.13 -5.80
C MET A 80 -12.95 -3.46 -5.79
N ASN A 81 -13.85 -3.91 -4.90
CA ASN A 81 -15.19 -3.34 -4.77
C ASN A 81 -15.13 -1.87 -4.32
N GLU A 82 -14.27 -1.55 -3.35
CA GLU A 82 -14.09 -0.19 -2.87
C GLU A 82 -13.52 0.74 -3.97
N LEU A 83 -12.58 0.24 -4.80
CA LEU A 83 -12.11 1.00 -5.97
C LEU A 83 -13.25 1.30 -6.96
N LEU A 84 -14.15 0.34 -7.16
CA LEU A 84 -15.32 0.53 -8.01
C LEU A 84 -16.29 1.57 -7.42
N GLU A 85 -16.54 1.54 -6.12
CA GLU A 85 -17.34 2.54 -5.40
C GLU A 85 -16.76 3.96 -5.52
N HIS A 86 -15.44 4.06 -5.61
CA HIS A 86 -14.72 5.31 -5.87
C HIS A 86 -14.63 5.69 -7.35
N ASN A 87 -15.44 5.10 -8.21
CA ASN A 87 -15.49 5.34 -9.67
C ASN A 87 -14.16 5.06 -10.40
N GLN A 88 -13.30 4.18 -9.85
CA GLN A 88 -12.04 3.77 -10.50
C GLN A 88 -12.29 2.59 -11.47
N LEU A 89 -13.20 2.79 -12.44
CA LEU A 89 -13.67 1.72 -13.33
C LEU A 89 -12.55 1.13 -14.21
N ASP A 90 -11.67 1.98 -14.75
CA ASP A 90 -10.58 1.53 -15.62
C ASP A 90 -9.58 0.68 -14.82
N LEU A 91 -9.25 1.10 -13.61
CA LEU A 91 -8.39 0.36 -12.72
C LEU A 91 -9.04 -0.97 -12.29
N TYR A 92 -10.32 -0.96 -11.97
CA TYR A 92 -11.09 -2.17 -11.68
C TYR A 92 -11.06 -3.17 -12.85
N ASN A 93 -11.33 -2.71 -14.08
CA ASN A 93 -11.31 -3.55 -15.27
C ASN A 93 -9.92 -4.11 -15.56
N PHE A 94 -8.86 -3.33 -15.36
CA PHE A 94 -7.49 -3.79 -15.45
C PHE A 94 -7.21 -4.93 -14.45
N LEU A 95 -7.60 -4.75 -13.18
CA LEU A 95 -7.41 -5.77 -12.15
C LEU A 95 -8.20 -7.05 -12.45
N LYS A 96 -9.41 -6.94 -13.01
CA LYS A 96 -10.21 -8.09 -13.47
C LYS A 96 -9.54 -8.83 -14.62
N LEU A 97 -8.90 -8.12 -15.53
CA LEU A 97 -8.13 -8.73 -16.61
C LEU A 97 -6.92 -9.52 -16.06
N VAL A 98 -6.18 -8.93 -15.12
CA VAL A 98 -5.07 -9.63 -14.46
C VAL A 98 -5.56 -10.84 -13.68
N GLU A 99 -6.70 -10.74 -12.98
CA GLU A 99 -7.30 -11.82 -12.22
C GLU A 99 -7.58 -13.05 -13.10
N SER A 100 -8.02 -12.84 -14.35
CA SER A 100 -8.31 -13.92 -15.29
C SER A 100 -7.06 -14.72 -15.72
N THR A 101 -5.87 -14.17 -15.52
CA THR A 101 -4.59 -14.78 -15.93
C THR A 101 -3.69 -15.17 -14.77
N ASP A 102 -3.62 -14.33 -13.74
CA ASP A 102 -2.81 -14.54 -12.52
C ASP A 102 -3.55 -14.01 -11.28
N HIS A 103 -4.21 -14.92 -10.59
CA HIS A 103 -4.97 -14.62 -9.38
C HIS A 103 -4.10 -14.04 -8.24
N SER A 104 -2.86 -14.54 -8.10
CA SER A 104 -1.92 -14.03 -7.08
C SER A 104 -1.47 -12.60 -7.38
N ALA A 105 -1.18 -12.31 -8.65
CA ALA A 105 -0.84 -10.95 -9.07
C ALA A 105 -2.03 -10.00 -8.87
N ALA A 106 -3.25 -10.43 -9.22
CA ALA A 106 -4.45 -9.62 -9.03
C ALA A 106 -4.70 -9.29 -7.55
N ALA A 107 -4.56 -10.26 -6.66
CA ALA A 107 -4.71 -10.06 -5.22
C ALA A 107 -3.70 -9.02 -4.68
N TYR A 108 -2.43 -9.15 -5.06
CA TYR A 108 -1.39 -8.19 -4.72
C TYR A 108 -1.70 -6.79 -5.26
N LEU A 109 -1.97 -6.70 -6.57
CA LEU A 109 -2.20 -5.43 -7.25
C LEU A 109 -3.46 -4.71 -6.74
N SER A 110 -4.53 -5.44 -6.45
CA SER A 110 -5.75 -4.85 -5.89
C SER A 110 -5.51 -4.24 -4.53
N THR A 111 -4.75 -4.92 -3.68
CA THR A 111 -4.38 -4.44 -2.36
C THR A 111 -3.47 -3.21 -2.44
N MET A 112 -2.53 -3.20 -3.39
CA MET A 112 -1.66 -2.05 -3.64
C MET A 112 -2.42 -0.87 -4.24
N ALA A 113 -3.28 -1.12 -5.24
CA ALA A 113 -4.09 -0.10 -5.89
C ALA A 113 -4.98 0.66 -4.89
N HIS A 114 -5.60 -0.06 -3.97
CA HIS A 114 -6.44 0.51 -2.93
C HIS A 114 -5.65 1.45 -2.01
N ARG A 115 -4.44 1.08 -1.60
CA ARG A 115 -3.56 1.93 -0.79
C ARG A 115 -3.04 3.14 -1.57
N ILE A 116 -2.62 2.93 -2.82
CA ILE A 116 -2.14 4.01 -3.71
C ILE A 116 -3.24 5.04 -3.95
N TYR A 117 -4.50 4.62 -4.09
CA TYR A 117 -5.64 5.53 -4.21
C TYR A 117 -5.69 6.54 -3.05
N TYR A 118 -5.61 6.08 -1.80
CA TYR A 118 -5.61 6.98 -0.65
C TYR A 118 -4.31 7.77 -0.51
N MET A 119 -3.17 7.19 -0.86
CA MET A 119 -1.89 7.92 -0.90
C MET A 119 -1.95 9.08 -1.87
N ARG A 120 -2.54 8.89 -3.04
CA ARG A 120 -2.76 9.97 -4.01
C ARG A 120 -3.63 11.09 -3.44
N ALA A 121 -4.71 10.75 -2.73
CA ALA A 121 -5.58 11.74 -2.09
C ALA A 121 -4.85 12.60 -1.04
N LEU A 122 -3.84 12.03 -0.38
CA LEU A 122 -3.03 12.73 0.62
C LEU A 122 -1.89 13.54 0.03
N LEU A 123 -1.50 13.27 -1.22
CA LEU A 123 -0.40 13.94 -1.89
C LEU A 123 -0.85 15.29 -2.43
N LYS A 124 -0.07 16.34 -2.20
CA LYS A 124 -0.27 17.64 -2.84
C LYS A 124 -0.12 17.53 -4.36
N GLU A 125 -0.68 18.46 -5.13
CA GLU A 125 -0.50 18.54 -6.60
C GLU A 125 0.98 18.59 -7.01
N THR A 126 1.83 19.24 -6.21
CA THR A 126 3.28 19.34 -6.41
C THR A 126 4.06 18.21 -5.75
N GLY A 127 3.37 17.26 -5.11
CA GLY A 127 3.98 16.18 -4.37
C GLY A 127 4.56 15.10 -5.27
N SER A 128 5.49 14.33 -4.74
CA SER A 128 6.16 13.23 -5.44
C SER A 128 5.85 11.90 -4.79
N PHE A 129 5.68 10.85 -5.60
CA PHE A 129 5.45 9.49 -5.16
C PHE A 129 6.58 8.57 -5.63
N TYR A 130 7.15 7.80 -4.71
CA TYR A 130 8.19 6.82 -4.99
C TYR A 130 7.76 5.45 -4.46
N LEU A 131 7.77 4.48 -5.35
CA LEU A 131 7.45 3.09 -5.06
C LEU A 131 8.66 2.21 -5.38
N HIS A 132 9.22 1.59 -4.33
CA HIS A 132 10.22 0.55 -4.51
C HIS A 132 9.52 -0.78 -4.79
N CYS A 133 9.92 -1.49 -5.83
CA CYS A 133 9.37 -2.79 -6.19
C CYS A 133 10.39 -3.62 -6.94
N ASP A 134 10.15 -4.93 -6.99
CA ASP A 134 10.98 -5.82 -7.81
C ASP A 134 10.55 -5.81 -9.30
N PRO A 135 11.36 -6.33 -10.21
CA PRO A 135 11.04 -6.36 -11.63
C PRO A 135 9.77 -7.16 -11.99
N THR A 136 9.37 -8.13 -11.16
CA THR A 136 8.24 -9.03 -11.49
C THR A 136 6.91 -8.31 -11.52
N MET A 137 6.72 -7.32 -10.63
CA MET A 137 5.48 -6.55 -10.52
C MET A 137 5.60 -5.11 -11.04
N SER A 138 6.80 -4.63 -11.37
CA SER A 138 7.05 -3.22 -11.70
C SER A 138 6.19 -2.70 -12.84
N HIS A 139 5.99 -3.50 -13.90
CA HIS A 139 5.19 -3.08 -15.05
C HIS A 139 3.70 -2.93 -14.72
N TYR A 140 3.15 -3.84 -13.93
CA TYR A 140 1.77 -3.76 -13.46
C TYR A 140 1.57 -2.60 -12.48
N LEU A 141 2.48 -2.43 -11.53
CA LEU A 141 2.44 -1.33 -10.57
C LEU A 141 2.53 0.03 -11.25
N LYS A 142 3.30 0.14 -12.34
CA LYS A 142 3.35 1.36 -13.15
C LYS A 142 2.01 1.72 -13.80
N ILE A 143 1.18 0.71 -14.13
CA ILE A 143 -0.17 0.96 -14.66
C ILE A 143 -1.11 1.38 -13.53
N VAL A 144 -0.93 0.82 -12.34
CA VAL A 144 -1.73 1.14 -11.14
C VAL A 144 -1.47 2.56 -10.65
N CYS A 145 -0.23 3.07 -10.74
CA CYS A 145 0.15 4.45 -10.38
C CYS A 145 -0.28 5.48 -11.41
#